data_7901580ce932e5e05937ef80a01609e8
#
_entry.id   7901580ce932e5e05937ef80a01609e8
#
_cell.length_a   1.000
_cell.length_b   1.000
_cell.length_c   1.000
_cell.angle_alpha   90.00
_cell.angle_beta   90.00
_cell.angle_gamma   90.00
#
_symmetry.space_group_name_H-M   'P 1'
#
loop_
_entity.id
_entity.type
_entity.pdbx_description
1 polymer ?
#
loop_
_entity_poly.entity_id
_entity_poly.type
_entity_poly.pdbx_seq_one_letter_code
_entity_poly.pdbx_strand_id
1 'polypeptide(L)'
;VNHPDVQTPWQEWSEDQTLHVAAAYSNPFRWRTRRELANDFKRHMQASPNVALHFCELAFGDRPHEVTDPARPGDLQLRTEAELFLKECQLNRAIQAFPPDWKYGMICDSDFHFTRHDWALETIHQLQHYAFVQPFSSYVDVTGETYGLAQMPTRANTGFFFNYVNNGFQVSPQYHNGTLPNQPIEPETYEGAMIEGRFMRGVGATGGALAFTRAAFNAVGRLLDRCILGHADWYMAFSLVGLDAPDIHTQKYSPDYVAYVTGWKDRAQAIKRNVGYTDGMALHFFHGSKTRRAYSSRDAILAKHQFSPYTDLWEDHQGIYQLNPNKPALRDDIRRYFRERSEDDPNLYAPEKLMV
;
A
#
# COMPACT_ATOMS: atom_id res chain seq x y z
N VAL A 1 -15.84 7.82 -17.83
CA VAL A 1 -15.72 6.62 -18.66
C VAL A 1 -14.79 7.00 -19.80
N ASN A 2 -13.55 6.49 -19.78
CA ASN A 2 -12.63 6.69 -20.89
C ASN A 2 -13.14 5.85 -22.08
N HIS A 3 -13.33 6.52 -23.23
CA HIS A 3 -13.65 5.83 -24.46
C HIS A 3 -12.45 4.93 -24.87
N PRO A 4 -12.65 3.64 -25.19
CA PRO A 4 -11.57 2.71 -25.51
C PRO A 4 -10.71 3.11 -26.74
N ASP A 5 -11.15 4.05 -27.55
CA ASP A 5 -10.47 4.45 -28.79
C ASP A 5 -9.53 5.66 -28.66
N VAL A 6 -9.41 6.25 -27.46
CA VAL A 6 -8.46 7.33 -27.24
C VAL A 6 -7.13 6.75 -26.77
N GLN A 7 -6.18 6.57 -27.67
CA GLN A 7 -4.80 6.27 -27.31
C GLN A 7 -4.29 7.35 -26.35
N THR A 8 -4.02 6.96 -25.12
CA THR A 8 -3.36 7.82 -24.15
C THR A 8 -1.86 7.56 -24.19
N PRO A 9 -1.00 8.55 -23.89
CA PRO A 9 0.45 8.36 -23.90
C PRO A 9 0.93 7.34 -22.85
N TRP A 10 0.03 6.82 -22.02
CA TRP A 10 0.31 5.85 -20.96
C TRP A 10 0.13 4.40 -21.41
N GLN A 11 -0.55 4.18 -22.54
CA GLN A 11 -0.73 2.85 -23.09
C GLN A 11 0.60 2.36 -23.63
N GLU A 12 1.07 1.25 -23.11
CA GLU A 12 2.32 0.65 -23.54
C GLU A 12 2.05 -0.80 -23.95
N TRP A 13 2.01 -1.03 -25.27
CA TRP A 13 1.94 -2.39 -25.78
C TRP A 13 3.37 -2.94 -25.97
N SER A 14 3.59 -4.15 -25.51
CA SER A 14 4.87 -4.83 -25.64
C SER A 14 4.66 -6.34 -25.80
N GLU A 15 5.51 -6.98 -26.58
CA GLU A 15 5.61 -8.45 -26.61
C GLU A 15 6.25 -9.00 -25.33
N ASP A 16 6.93 -8.16 -24.55
CA ASP A 16 7.43 -8.52 -23.24
C ASP A 16 6.24 -8.72 -22.27
N GLN A 17 6.08 -9.94 -21.82
CA GLN A 17 5.03 -10.37 -20.89
C GLN A 17 5.58 -10.55 -19.46
N THR A 18 6.53 -9.72 -19.07
CA THR A 18 7.12 -9.74 -17.73
C THR A 18 6.54 -8.62 -16.86
N LEU A 19 5.90 -8.98 -15.77
CA LEU A 19 5.50 -8.05 -14.70
C LEU A 19 6.61 -8.01 -13.64
N HIS A 20 7.31 -6.87 -13.55
CA HIS A 20 8.33 -6.63 -12.52
C HIS A 20 7.65 -6.22 -11.22
N VAL A 21 7.74 -7.06 -10.20
CA VAL A 21 7.07 -6.86 -8.90
C VAL A 21 8.07 -6.39 -7.87
N ALA A 22 7.91 -5.16 -7.38
CA ALA A 22 8.64 -4.64 -6.23
C ALA A 22 7.86 -4.95 -4.95
N ALA A 23 8.54 -5.56 -3.98
CA ALA A 23 8.00 -5.80 -2.66
C ALA A 23 9.00 -5.40 -1.57
N ALA A 24 8.52 -5.11 -0.37
CA ALA A 24 9.30 -4.59 0.73
C ALA A 24 9.11 -5.43 1.99
N TYR A 25 10.19 -5.60 2.72
CA TYR A 25 10.18 -6.21 4.04
C TYR A 25 11.01 -5.39 5.03
N SER A 26 10.40 -5.11 6.17
CA SER A 26 11.09 -4.55 7.33
C SER A 26 10.49 -5.09 8.62
N ASN A 27 11.35 -5.47 9.58
CA ASN A 27 10.92 -6.12 10.81
C ASN A 27 11.72 -5.61 12.03
N PRO A 28 11.51 -4.34 12.44
CA PRO A 28 12.29 -3.73 13.53
C PRO A 28 12.09 -4.45 14.87
N PHE A 29 10.94 -5.08 15.07
CA PHE A 29 10.56 -5.74 16.33
C PHE A 29 10.70 -7.27 16.29
N ARG A 30 11.22 -7.83 15.18
CA ARG A 30 11.50 -9.28 15.00
C ARG A 30 10.27 -10.15 15.14
N TRP A 31 9.12 -9.70 14.67
CA TRP A 31 7.91 -10.52 14.65
C TRP A 31 8.09 -11.72 13.73
N ARG A 32 7.81 -12.91 14.28
CA ARG A 32 7.89 -14.16 13.57
C ARG A 32 6.92 -14.20 12.40
N THR A 33 5.68 -13.77 12.63
CA THR A 33 4.62 -13.74 11.62
C THR A 33 5.02 -12.98 10.36
N ARG A 34 5.65 -11.81 10.50
CA ARG A 34 6.12 -11.04 9.33
C ARG A 34 7.15 -11.77 8.50
N ARG A 35 8.09 -12.44 9.15
CA ARG A 35 9.13 -13.21 8.44
C ARG A 35 8.51 -14.40 7.71
N GLU A 36 7.59 -15.11 8.34
CA GLU A 36 6.90 -16.25 7.75
C GLU A 36 6.08 -15.83 6.54
N LEU A 37 5.29 -14.74 6.65
CA LEU A 37 4.49 -14.19 5.55
C LEU A 37 5.37 -13.73 4.38
N ALA A 38 6.48 -13.03 4.65
CA ALA A 38 7.40 -12.59 3.61
C ALA A 38 8.01 -13.77 2.84
N ASN A 39 8.40 -14.84 3.53
CA ASN A 39 8.92 -16.06 2.87
C ASN A 39 7.84 -16.77 2.06
N ASP A 40 6.60 -16.82 2.55
CA ASP A 40 5.47 -17.39 1.84
C ASP A 40 5.11 -16.58 0.60
N PHE A 41 5.06 -15.27 0.71
CA PHE A 41 4.89 -14.36 -0.40
C PHE A 41 5.97 -14.54 -1.48
N LYS A 42 7.24 -14.66 -1.10
CA LYS A 42 8.34 -14.91 -2.06
C LYS A 42 8.10 -16.20 -2.84
N ARG A 43 7.68 -17.28 -2.16
CA ARG A 43 7.34 -18.56 -2.82
C ARG A 43 6.19 -18.41 -3.80
N HIS A 44 5.13 -17.69 -3.39
CA HIS A 44 3.97 -17.41 -4.24
C HIS A 44 4.37 -16.65 -5.51
N MET A 45 5.11 -15.56 -5.38
CA MET A 45 5.56 -14.75 -6.51
C MET A 45 6.49 -15.51 -7.45
N GLN A 46 7.40 -16.34 -6.90
CA GLN A 46 8.33 -17.15 -7.69
C GLN A 46 7.65 -18.30 -8.44
N ALA A 47 6.53 -18.79 -7.93
CA ALA A 47 5.70 -19.79 -8.60
C ALA A 47 4.73 -19.18 -9.62
N SER A 48 4.51 -17.87 -9.59
CA SER A 48 3.60 -17.18 -10.51
C SER A 48 4.25 -16.99 -11.88
N PRO A 49 3.62 -17.41 -12.98
CA PRO A 49 4.13 -17.15 -14.31
C PRO A 49 4.12 -15.64 -14.60
N ASN A 50 5.00 -15.22 -15.53
CA ASN A 50 5.14 -13.83 -15.96
C ASN A 50 5.58 -12.84 -14.87
N VAL A 51 6.11 -13.29 -13.73
CA VAL A 51 6.54 -12.46 -12.60
C VAL A 51 8.06 -12.46 -12.46
N ALA A 52 8.64 -11.26 -12.38
CA ALA A 52 10.02 -11.04 -11.95
C ALA A 52 10.00 -10.29 -10.61
N LEU A 53 10.31 -11.00 -9.52
CA LEU A 53 10.27 -10.44 -8.17
C LEU A 53 11.54 -9.67 -7.83
N HIS A 54 11.39 -8.43 -7.37
CA HIS A 54 12.43 -7.56 -6.80
C HIS A 54 12.07 -7.26 -5.34
N PHE A 55 12.78 -7.91 -4.41
CA PHE A 55 12.43 -7.92 -3.01
C PHE A 55 13.44 -7.12 -2.19
N CYS A 56 13.00 -6.00 -1.61
CA CYS A 56 13.84 -5.12 -0.81
C CYS A 56 13.66 -5.41 0.68
N GLU A 57 14.73 -5.87 1.34
CA GLU A 57 14.78 -6.05 2.78
C GLU A 57 15.55 -4.90 3.44
N LEU A 58 14.93 -4.28 4.45
CA LEU A 58 15.52 -3.25 5.27
C LEU A 58 15.82 -3.81 6.67
N ALA A 59 17.07 -4.12 6.94
CA ALA A 59 17.55 -4.57 8.25
C ALA A 59 17.83 -3.38 9.18
N PHE A 60 17.76 -3.62 10.49
CA PHE A 60 17.95 -2.61 11.52
C PHE A 60 19.31 -2.77 12.22
N GLY A 61 20.12 -1.72 12.19
CA GLY A 61 21.48 -1.73 12.75
C GLY A 61 22.36 -2.77 12.07
N ASP A 62 23.05 -3.56 12.86
CA ASP A 62 23.96 -4.63 12.45
C ASP A 62 23.28 -6.02 12.31
N ARG A 63 21.94 -6.09 12.49
CA ARG A 63 21.18 -7.35 12.40
C ARG A 63 21.34 -7.99 11.03
N PRO A 64 21.40 -9.33 10.97
CA PRO A 64 21.40 -10.05 9.68
C PRO A 64 20.10 -9.80 8.92
N HIS A 65 20.17 -9.86 7.59
CA HIS A 65 18.98 -9.95 6.76
C HIS A 65 18.32 -11.32 6.98
N GLU A 66 16.96 -11.36 7.02
CA GLU A 66 16.21 -12.54 7.45
C GLU A 66 15.57 -13.31 6.28
N VAL A 67 15.29 -12.60 5.16
CA VAL A 67 14.47 -13.14 4.06
C VAL A 67 15.08 -12.95 2.67
N THR A 68 16.20 -12.23 2.57
CA THR A 68 16.90 -11.99 1.30
C THR A 68 18.28 -12.60 1.27
N ASP A 69 18.73 -12.99 0.06
CA ASP A 69 20.05 -13.51 -0.23
C ASP A 69 20.72 -12.60 -1.27
N PRO A 70 21.88 -11.99 -0.99
CA PRO A 70 22.55 -11.08 -1.92
C PRO A 70 23.03 -11.78 -3.22
N ALA A 71 23.14 -13.11 -3.20
CA ALA A 71 23.47 -13.91 -4.39
C ALA A 71 22.25 -14.14 -5.31
N ARG A 72 21.04 -13.84 -4.86
CA ARG A 72 19.81 -14.04 -5.61
C ARG A 72 19.50 -12.81 -6.46
N PRO A 73 19.32 -12.94 -7.78
CA PRO A 73 18.85 -11.84 -8.60
C PRO A 73 17.50 -11.29 -8.10
N GLY A 74 17.39 -9.96 -7.99
CA GLY A 74 16.19 -9.28 -7.51
C GLY A 74 16.09 -9.09 -5.99
N ASP A 75 16.93 -9.73 -5.17
CA ASP A 75 16.97 -9.46 -3.73
C ASP A 75 17.88 -8.23 -3.46
N LEU A 76 17.34 -7.22 -2.81
CA LEU A 76 18.04 -5.98 -2.43
C LEU A 76 18.13 -5.88 -0.90
N GLN A 77 19.35 -5.74 -0.38
CA GLN A 77 19.63 -5.64 1.04
C GLN A 77 20.04 -4.23 1.42
N LEU A 78 19.25 -3.58 2.28
CA LEU A 78 19.49 -2.23 2.80
C LEU A 78 19.50 -2.25 4.32
N ARG A 79 19.98 -1.13 4.94
CA ARG A 79 20.04 -0.98 6.40
C ARG A 79 19.54 0.38 6.84
N THR A 80 19.03 0.45 8.07
CA THR A 80 18.61 1.70 8.71
C THR A 80 18.84 1.65 10.22
N GLU A 81 19.01 2.81 10.83
CA GLU A 81 18.93 3.00 12.28
C GLU A 81 17.57 3.54 12.73
N ALA A 82 16.73 3.98 11.78
CA ALA A 82 15.46 4.61 12.07
C ALA A 82 14.30 3.58 12.06
N GLU A 83 13.58 3.48 13.16
CA GLU A 83 12.37 2.64 13.26
C GLU A 83 11.16 3.39 12.68
N LEU A 84 11.17 3.61 11.35
CA LEU A 84 10.11 4.29 10.59
C LEU A 84 9.38 3.29 9.69
N PHE A 85 8.16 3.65 9.26
CA PHE A 85 7.47 2.92 8.19
C PHE A 85 8.00 3.44 6.84
N LEU A 86 8.90 2.70 6.23
CA LEU A 86 9.60 3.10 5.00
C LEU A 86 9.26 2.22 3.80
N LYS A 87 8.04 1.67 3.78
CA LYS A 87 7.60 0.74 2.72
C LYS A 87 7.80 1.34 1.32
N GLU A 88 7.24 2.50 1.07
CA GLU A 88 7.31 3.14 -0.25
C GLU A 88 8.73 3.59 -0.62
N CYS A 89 9.55 3.94 0.37
CA CYS A 89 10.97 4.20 0.16
C CYS A 89 11.70 2.94 -0.32
N GLN A 90 11.51 1.81 0.35
CA GLN A 90 12.05 0.51 -0.06
C GLN A 90 11.54 0.10 -1.45
N LEU A 91 10.24 0.27 -1.72
CA LEU A 91 9.64 -0.03 -3.02
C LEU A 91 10.24 0.81 -4.14
N ASN A 92 10.48 2.12 -3.92
CA ASN A 92 11.18 2.97 -4.86
C ASN A 92 12.61 2.47 -5.15
N ARG A 93 13.32 1.96 -4.13
CA ARG A 93 14.65 1.34 -4.31
C ARG A 93 14.58 0.05 -5.11
N ALA A 94 13.58 -0.80 -4.84
CA ALA A 94 13.35 -2.02 -5.61
C ALA A 94 13.01 -1.73 -7.09
N ILE A 95 12.18 -0.72 -7.36
CA ILE A 95 11.83 -0.30 -8.73
C ILE A 95 13.08 0.23 -9.49
N GLN A 96 13.97 0.94 -8.81
CA GLN A 96 15.22 1.40 -9.40
C GLN A 96 16.16 0.24 -9.81
N ALA A 97 15.98 -0.93 -9.22
CA ALA A 97 16.72 -2.14 -9.59
C ALA A 97 16.04 -2.97 -10.71
N PHE A 98 14.93 -2.52 -11.27
CA PHE A 98 14.34 -3.14 -12.46
C PHE A 98 15.30 -3.05 -13.65
N PRO A 99 15.25 -3.98 -14.60
CA PRO A 99 16.00 -3.87 -15.85
C PRO A 99 15.73 -2.53 -16.55
N PRO A 100 16.72 -1.95 -17.25
CA PRO A 100 16.57 -0.59 -17.81
C PRO A 100 15.48 -0.48 -18.88
N ASP A 101 15.02 -1.58 -19.43
CA ASP A 101 14.02 -1.69 -20.51
C ASP A 101 12.65 -2.20 -20.01
N TRP A 102 12.44 -2.33 -18.70
CA TRP A 102 11.16 -2.80 -18.16
C TRP A 102 9.97 -1.98 -18.67
N LYS A 103 8.83 -2.64 -18.87
CA LYS A 103 7.61 -2.04 -19.39
C LYS A 103 6.51 -1.97 -18.32
N TYR A 104 6.30 -3.07 -17.62
CA TYR A 104 5.22 -3.25 -16.65
C TYR A 104 5.81 -3.48 -15.28
N GLY A 105 5.43 -2.62 -14.34
CA GLY A 105 5.83 -2.69 -12.94
C GLY A 105 4.64 -2.84 -12.02
N MET A 106 4.88 -3.35 -10.84
CA MET A 106 3.89 -3.47 -9.78
C MET A 106 4.57 -3.30 -8.42
N ILE A 107 3.88 -2.66 -7.49
CA ILE A 107 4.19 -2.77 -6.05
C ILE A 107 3.22 -3.72 -5.40
N CYS A 108 3.69 -4.52 -4.43
CA CYS A 108 2.85 -5.47 -3.71
C CYS A 108 3.25 -5.56 -2.24
N ASP A 109 2.25 -5.64 -1.37
CA ASP A 109 2.46 -5.94 0.05
C ASP A 109 2.86 -7.41 0.22
N SER A 110 3.81 -7.69 1.10
CA SER A 110 4.41 -9.02 1.27
C SER A 110 3.55 -10.01 2.10
N ASP A 111 2.27 -9.71 2.22
CA ASP A 111 1.21 -10.52 2.85
C ASP A 111 0.00 -10.73 1.94
N PHE A 112 0.19 -10.52 0.62
CA PHE A 112 -0.86 -10.59 -0.39
C PHE A 112 -0.60 -11.76 -1.37
N HIS A 113 -1.61 -12.63 -1.60
CA HIS A 113 -1.54 -13.70 -2.61
C HIS A 113 -2.70 -13.58 -3.59
N PHE A 114 -2.45 -13.84 -4.86
CA PHE A 114 -3.46 -13.84 -5.91
C PHE A 114 -3.96 -15.26 -6.15
N THR A 115 -5.28 -15.43 -6.28
CA THR A 115 -5.90 -16.75 -6.41
C THR A 115 -5.95 -17.28 -7.85
N ARG A 116 -5.90 -16.38 -8.84
CA ARG A 116 -5.83 -16.76 -10.26
C ARG A 116 -4.40 -17.13 -10.63
N HIS A 117 -4.25 -18.16 -11.46
CA HIS A 117 -2.93 -18.57 -11.95
C HIS A 117 -2.35 -17.56 -12.97
N ASP A 118 -3.20 -16.96 -13.78
CA ASP A 118 -2.87 -16.01 -14.86
C ASP A 118 -2.95 -14.53 -14.44
N TRP A 119 -3.01 -14.24 -13.14
CA TRP A 119 -3.24 -12.90 -12.62
C TRP A 119 -2.23 -11.85 -13.13
N ALA A 120 -0.97 -12.24 -13.28
CA ALA A 120 0.09 -11.34 -13.74
C ALA A 120 -0.07 -11.02 -15.24
N LEU A 121 -0.37 -12.02 -16.06
CA LEU A 121 -0.62 -11.84 -17.48
C LEU A 121 -1.86 -10.97 -17.71
N GLU A 122 -2.96 -11.23 -17.00
CA GLU A 122 -4.17 -10.40 -17.09
C GLU A 122 -3.90 -8.96 -16.63
N THR A 123 -3.06 -8.77 -15.61
CA THR A 123 -2.64 -7.42 -15.19
C THR A 123 -1.86 -6.71 -16.29
N ILE A 124 -0.96 -7.41 -16.99
CA ILE A 124 -0.25 -6.88 -18.16
C ILE A 124 -1.24 -6.49 -19.27
N HIS A 125 -2.23 -7.34 -19.56
CA HIS A 125 -3.26 -7.03 -20.57
C HIS A 125 -4.03 -5.75 -20.19
N GLN A 126 -4.40 -5.57 -18.90
CA GLN A 126 -5.04 -4.34 -18.43
C GLN A 126 -4.11 -3.11 -18.56
N LEU A 127 -2.81 -3.27 -18.31
CA LEU A 127 -1.82 -2.20 -18.47
C LEU A 127 -1.61 -1.76 -19.92
N GLN A 128 -2.03 -2.54 -20.90
CA GLN A 128 -2.08 -2.11 -22.29
C GLN A 128 -3.18 -1.05 -22.56
N HIS A 129 -4.13 -0.89 -21.63
CA HIS A 129 -5.26 0.04 -21.73
C HIS A 129 -5.23 1.11 -20.66
N TYR A 130 -4.65 0.81 -19.49
CA TYR A 130 -4.66 1.68 -18.32
C TYR A 130 -3.25 2.02 -17.85
N ALA A 131 -3.08 3.24 -17.37
CA ALA A 131 -1.83 3.73 -16.80
C ALA A 131 -1.47 3.05 -15.47
N PHE A 132 -2.50 2.88 -14.62
CA PHE A 132 -2.42 2.18 -13.33
C PHE A 132 -3.53 1.15 -13.23
N VAL A 133 -3.20 -0.01 -12.67
CA VAL A 133 -4.12 -1.14 -12.52
C VAL A 133 -4.01 -1.71 -11.11
N GLN A 134 -5.15 -1.88 -10.44
CA GLN A 134 -5.20 -2.69 -9.23
C GLN A 134 -5.36 -4.17 -9.63
N PRO A 135 -4.42 -5.07 -9.31
CA PRO A 135 -4.38 -6.43 -9.86
C PRO A 135 -5.39 -7.39 -9.18
N PHE A 136 -6.50 -6.86 -8.69
CA PHE A 136 -7.64 -7.59 -8.12
C PHE A 136 -8.90 -6.74 -8.13
N SER A 137 -10.07 -7.39 -8.22
CA SER A 137 -11.38 -6.74 -8.03
C SER A 137 -11.89 -6.87 -6.59
N SER A 138 -11.44 -7.92 -5.88
CA SER A 138 -11.79 -8.18 -4.49
C SER A 138 -10.62 -8.80 -3.73
N TYR A 139 -10.66 -8.67 -2.41
CA TYR A 139 -9.73 -9.38 -1.54
C TYR A 139 -10.46 -9.90 -0.30
N VAL A 140 -9.88 -10.92 0.30
CA VAL A 140 -10.39 -11.56 1.51
C VAL A 140 -9.32 -11.51 2.58
N ASP A 141 -9.63 -10.94 3.74
CA ASP A 141 -8.82 -11.09 4.93
C ASP A 141 -8.92 -12.53 5.41
N VAL A 142 -7.79 -13.22 5.51
CA VAL A 142 -7.72 -14.59 6.03
C VAL A 142 -6.99 -14.61 7.35
N THR A 143 -7.53 -15.39 8.30
CA THR A 143 -6.93 -15.60 9.61
C THR A 143 -6.40 -17.01 9.69
N GLY A 144 -5.56 -17.25 10.67
CA GLY A 144 -5.04 -18.57 10.99
C GLY A 144 -3.51 -18.62 10.95
N GLU A 145 -3.00 -19.74 11.43
CA GLU A 145 -1.57 -20.01 11.33
C GLU A 145 -1.20 -20.17 9.85
N THR A 146 -0.08 -19.60 9.46
CA THR A 146 0.44 -19.60 8.09
C THR A 146 0.63 -21.03 7.54
N TYR A 147 0.60 -22.03 8.41
CA TYR A 147 0.88 -23.44 8.13
C TYR A 147 -0.24 -24.40 8.52
N GLY A 148 -1.40 -23.94 8.98
CA GLY A 148 -2.52 -24.79 9.35
C GLY A 148 -3.64 -24.81 8.30
N LEU A 149 -4.38 -25.91 8.24
CA LEU A 149 -5.56 -26.11 7.37
C LEU A 149 -6.76 -25.21 7.71
N ALA A 150 -6.61 -24.28 8.66
CA ALA A 150 -7.68 -23.46 9.22
C ALA A 150 -7.56 -21.98 8.88
N GLN A 151 -7.13 -21.64 7.67
CA GLN A 151 -7.25 -20.26 7.19
C GLN A 151 -8.72 -19.97 6.91
N MET A 152 -9.36 -19.22 7.79
CA MET A 152 -10.76 -18.86 7.66
C MET A 152 -10.89 -17.46 7.05
N PRO A 153 -11.69 -17.28 6.00
CA PRO A 153 -12.03 -15.96 5.52
C PRO A 153 -12.84 -15.22 6.58
N THR A 154 -12.38 -14.04 6.98
CA THR A 154 -13.08 -13.23 8.00
C THR A 154 -13.81 -12.05 7.41
N ARG A 155 -13.32 -11.51 6.30
CA ARG A 155 -13.92 -10.36 5.66
C ARG A 155 -13.57 -10.32 4.17
N ALA A 156 -14.57 -10.13 3.33
CA ALA A 156 -14.40 -9.84 1.92
C ALA A 156 -14.58 -8.34 1.67
N ASN A 157 -13.70 -7.75 0.86
CA ASN A 157 -13.76 -6.36 0.45
C ASN A 157 -13.50 -6.25 -1.05
N THR A 158 -13.97 -5.13 -1.63
CA THR A 158 -13.70 -4.81 -3.04
C THR A 158 -12.46 -3.93 -3.18
N GLY A 159 -11.85 -3.96 -4.36
CA GLY A 159 -10.77 -3.06 -4.72
C GLY A 159 -11.24 -1.61 -4.92
N PHE A 160 -10.39 -0.65 -4.62
CA PHE A 160 -10.67 0.78 -4.80
C PHE A 160 -10.94 1.13 -6.26
N PHE A 161 -10.10 0.67 -7.20
CA PHE A 161 -10.31 0.95 -8.62
C PHE A 161 -11.49 0.17 -9.20
N PHE A 162 -11.78 -1.04 -8.69
CA PHE A 162 -13.02 -1.73 -9.03
C PHE A 162 -14.25 -0.87 -8.71
N ASN A 163 -14.32 -0.31 -7.51
CA ASN A 163 -15.44 0.53 -7.10
C ASN A 163 -15.50 1.84 -7.89
N TYR A 164 -14.33 2.45 -8.16
CA TYR A 164 -14.27 3.68 -8.96
C TYR A 164 -14.78 3.47 -10.38
N VAL A 165 -14.29 2.43 -11.06
CA VAL A 165 -14.62 2.18 -12.48
C VAL A 165 -16.08 1.76 -12.65
N ASN A 166 -16.60 0.91 -11.77
CA ASN A 166 -17.94 0.34 -11.91
C ASN A 166 -19.03 1.21 -11.30
N ASN A 167 -18.75 1.91 -10.21
CA ASN A 167 -19.77 2.59 -9.42
C ASN A 167 -19.54 4.10 -9.30
N GLY A 168 -18.40 4.64 -9.75
CA GLY A 168 -18.03 6.04 -9.54
C GLY A 168 -18.07 6.46 -8.06
N PHE A 169 -17.81 5.51 -7.13
CA PHE A 169 -18.03 5.69 -5.69
C PHE A 169 -19.44 6.17 -5.37
N GLN A 170 -20.47 5.37 -5.67
CA GLN A 170 -21.88 5.75 -5.48
C GLN A 170 -22.11 6.39 -4.11
N VAL A 171 -22.63 7.61 -4.13
CA VAL A 171 -23.08 8.31 -2.91
C VAL A 171 -24.33 7.60 -2.41
N SER A 172 -24.31 7.10 -1.18
CA SER A 172 -25.54 6.56 -0.58
C SER A 172 -26.60 7.64 -0.46
N PRO A 173 -27.80 7.47 -1.00
CA PRO A 173 -28.89 8.46 -0.89
C PRO A 173 -29.26 8.83 0.56
N GLN A 174 -28.95 7.94 1.51
CA GLN A 174 -29.22 8.14 2.95
C GLN A 174 -28.34 9.20 3.61
N TYR A 175 -27.30 9.68 2.93
CA TYR A 175 -26.30 10.60 3.49
C TYR A 175 -26.19 11.92 2.72
N HIS A 176 -27.22 12.26 1.96
CA HIS A 176 -27.36 13.58 1.35
C HIS A 176 -27.47 14.64 2.43
N ASN A 177 -26.64 15.30 2.96
CA ASN A 177 -26.66 16.48 3.84
C ASN A 177 -25.78 16.40 5.09
N GLY A 178 -24.85 15.43 5.19
CA GLY A 178 -23.92 15.39 6.33
C GLY A 178 -24.56 15.03 7.68
N THR A 179 -25.84 14.72 7.71
CA THR A 179 -26.55 14.24 8.90
C THR A 179 -26.63 12.72 8.85
N LEU A 180 -25.77 12.07 9.64
CA LEU A 180 -25.94 10.66 9.96
C LEU A 180 -27.25 10.47 10.73
N PRO A 181 -28.07 9.41 10.43
CA PRO A 181 -29.11 9.03 11.35
C PRO A 181 -28.47 8.75 12.71
N ASN A 182 -29.17 9.08 13.80
CA ASN A 182 -28.75 9.06 15.19
C ASN A 182 -28.25 7.70 15.74
N GLN A 183 -27.42 7.01 15.04
CA GLN A 183 -26.70 5.83 15.54
C GLN A 183 -25.21 6.15 15.57
N PRO A 184 -24.52 5.90 16.68
CA PRO A 184 -23.07 5.97 16.71
C PRO A 184 -22.54 4.98 15.68
N ILE A 185 -21.80 5.48 14.66
CA ILE A 185 -21.04 4.61 13.78
C ILE A 185 -19.82 4.20 14.60
N GLU A 186 -19.78 2.93 14.98
CA GLU A 186 -18.58 2.38 15.58
C GLU A 186 -17.41 2.61 14.59
N PRO A 187 -16.29 3.20 15.02
CA PRO A 187 -15.16 3.53 14.11
C PRO A 187 -14.64 2.32 13.34
N GLU A 188 -14.89 1.12 13.85
CA GLU A 188 -14.44 -0.15 13.28
C GLU A 188 -15.29 -0.63 12.08
N THR A 189 -16.48 -0.05 11.87
CA THR A 189 -17.38 -0.38 10.74
C THR A 189 -17.30 0.65 9.61
N TYR A 190 -16.34 1.58 9.67
CA TYR A 190 -16.23 2.68 8.73
C TYR A 190 -15.70 2.21 7.37
N GLU A 191 -16.61 1.85 6.46
CA GLU A 191 -16.29 1.47 5.06
C GLU A 191 -16.54 2.59 4.07
N GLY A 192 -16.32 3.81 4.45
CA GLY A 192 -16.57 4.95 3.59
C GLY A 192 -15.64 6.13 3.86
N ALA A 193 -15.67 7.08 2.97
CA ALA A 193 -14.92 8.31 3.09
C ALA A 193 -15.82 9.52 2.82
N MET A 194 -15.54 10.65 3.45
CA MET A 194 -16.14 11.94 3.10
C MET A 194 -15.35 12.52 1.92
N ILE A 195 -15.97 12.61 0.76
CA ILE A 195 -15.36 13.18 -0.45
C ILE A 195 -16.23 14.36 -0.88
N GLU A 196 -15.62 15.54 -1.04
CA GLU A 196 -16.32 16.77 -1.43
C GLU A 196 -17.57 17.05 -0.56
N GLY A 197 -17.50 16.79 0.75
CA GLY A 197 -18.63 16.96 1.67
C GLY A 197 -19.71 15.89 1.57
N ARG A 198 -19.47 14.79 0.85
CA ARG A 198 -20.40 13.67 0.69
C ARG A 198 -19.80 12.41 1.27
N PHE A 199 -20.61 11.65 2.00
CA PHE A 199 -20.18 10.34 2.49
C PHE A 199 -20.27 9.30 1.37
N MET A 200 -19.13 8.67 1.06
CA MET A 200 -19.02 7.63 0.04
C MET A 200 -18.88 6.27 0.73
N ARG A 201 -19.83 5.37 0.52
CA ARG A 201 -19.72 3.98 0.95
C ARG A 201 -18.95 3.15 -0.06
N GLY A 202 -18.21 2.15 0.44
CA GLY A 202 -17.59 1.16 -0.43
C GLY A 202 -16.45 1.75 -1.26
N VAL A 203 -15.61 2.59 -0.67
CA VAL A 203 -14.40 3.10 -1.34
C VAL A 203 -13.48 1.94 -1.71
N GLY A 204 -13.50 0.88 -0.90
CA GLY A 204 -12.69 -0.32 -1.14
C GLY A 204 -11.25 -0.17 -0.66
N ALA A 205 -10.47 -1.23 -0.89
CA ALA A 205 -9.07 -1.26 -0.50
C ALA A 205 -8.20 -0.47 -1.47
N THR A 206 -7.44 0.48 -0.94
CA THR A 206 -6.45 1.28 -1.69
C THR A 206 -5.08 0.62 -1.76
N GLY A 207 -4.75 -0.22 -0.74
CA GLY A 207 -3.49 -0.93 -0.60
C GLY A 207 -3.49 -2.34 -1.19
N GLY A 208 -2.51 -3.13 -0.78
CA GLY A 208 -2.28 -4.51 -1.22
C GLY A 208 -1.37 -4.58 -2.43
N ALA A 209 -1.80 -4.11 -3.59
CA ALA A 209 -0.99 -4.08 -4.80
C ALA A 209 -1.46 -2.99 -5.78
N LEU A 210 -0.51 -2.46 -6.54
CA LEU A 210 -0.74 -1.46 -7.58
C LEU A 210 0.26 -1.65 -8.73
N ALA A 211 -0.26 -1.94 -9.91
CA ALA A 211 0.53 -2.08 -11.13
C ALA A 211 0.48 -0.81 -11.98
N PHE A 212 1.51 -0.61 -12.80
CA PHE A 212 1.67 0.60 -13.62
C PHE A 212 2.54 0.34 -14.85
N THR A 213 2.31 1.12 -15.90
CA THR A 213 3.27 1.21 -17.00
C THR A 213 4.48 2.05 -16.60
N ARG A 214 5.63 1.82 -17.22
CA ARG A 214 6.84 2.63 -16.99
C ARG A 214 6.59 4.10 -17.27
N ALA A 215 5.88 4.42 -18.35
CA ALA A 215 5.55 5.78 -18.73
C ALA A 215 4.71 6.48 -17.65
N ALA A 216 3.69 5.79 -17.12
CA ALA A 216 2.83 6.32 -16.06
C ALA A 216 3.59 6.52 -14.75
N PHE A 217 4.44 5.56 -14.35
CA PHE A 217 5.28 5.69 -13.17
C PHE A 217 6.23 6.90 -13.26
N ASN A 218 6.86 7.09 -14.43
CA ASN A 218 7.74 8.23 -14.64
C ASN A 218 6.99 9.57 -14.62
N ALA A 219 5.74 9.60 -15.10
CA ALA A 219 4.93 10.81 -15.09
C ALA A 219 4.56 11.28 -13.66
N VAL A 220 4.28 10.35 -12.74
CA VAL A 220 4.06 10.68 -11.32
C VAL A 220 5.37 10.88 -10.54
N GLY A 221 6.49 10.52 -11.16
CA GLY A 221 7.85 10.74 -10.69
C GLY A 221 8.38 9.61 -9.79
N ARG A 222 7.65 9.17 -8.79
CA ARG A 222 7.97 8.06 -7.86
C ARG A 222 6.79 7.85 -6.90
N LEU A 223 6.82 6.80 -6.10
CA LEU A 223 5.85 6.59 -5.04
C LEU A 223 5.97 7.70 -3.96
N LEU A 224 4.89 7.91 -3.24
CA LEU A 224 4.80 8.84 -2.12
C LEU A 224 5.52 8.23 -0.89
N ASP A 225 6.81 8.45 -0.76
CA ASP A 225 7.73 7.66 0.07
C ASP A 225 8.14 8.26 1.42
N ARG A 226 7.61 9.44 1.79
CA ARG A 226 7.89 10.09 3.08
C ARG A 226 6.71 10.04 4.06
N CYS A 227 5.75 9.14 3.81
CA CYS A 227 4.65 8.85 4.74
C CYS A 227 5.12 7.85 5.81
N ILE A 228 5.90 8.33 6.79
CA ILE A 228 6.66 7.51 7.74
C ILE A 228 5.83 6.72 8.77
N LEU A 229 4.50 6.80 8.71
CA LEU A 229 3.55 5.99 9.47
C LEU A 229 2.57 5.19 8.58
N GLY A 230 2.76 5.22 7.25
CA GLY A 230 1.89 4.61 6.26
C GLY A 230 0.91 5.60 5.62
N HIS A 231 -0.21 5.13 5.08
CA HIS A 231 -1.22 5.89 4.32
C HIS A 231 -0.79 6.36 2.94
N ALA A 232 0.40 6.07 2.47
CA ALA A 232 0.82 6.46 1.12
C ALA A 232 -0.06 5.84 0.03
N ASP A 233 -0.45 4.58 0.19
CA ASP A 233 -1.40 3.87 -0.69
C ASP A 233 -2.76 4.57 -0.77
N TRP A 234 -3.26 5.06 0.36
CA TRP A 234 -4.49 5.83 0.45
C TRP A 234 -4.40 7.14 -0.33
N TYR A 235 -3.37 7.94 -0.08
CA TYR A 235 -3.16 9.20 -0.77
C TYR A 235 -2.92 9.02 -2.28
N MET A 236 -2.12 8.02 -2.67
CA MET A 236 -1.87 7.74 -4.08
C MET A 236 -3.12 7.29 -4.82
N ALA A 237 -3.92 6.39 -4.24
CA ALA A 237 -5.14 5.90 -4.87
C ALA A 237 -6.16 7.03 -5.15
N PHE A 238 -6.41 7.88 -4.16
CA PHE A 238 -7.29 9.06 -4.35
C PHE A 238 -6.74 10.03 -5.38
N SER A 239 -5.44 10.31 -5.33
CA SER A 239 -4.79 11.21 -6.29
C SER A 239 -4.90 10.71 -7.74
N LEU A 240 -4.76 9.40 -7.98
CA LEU A 240 -4.85 8.80 -9.32
C LEU A 240 -6.26 8.93 -9.91
N VAL A 241 -7.28 9.04 -9.09
CA VAL A 241 -8.66 9.32 -9.53
C VAL A 241 -9.03 10.81 -9.45
N GLY A 242 -8.05 11.67 -9.16
CA GLY A 242 -8.18 13.14 -9.18
C GLY A 242 -8.84 13.72 -7.92
N LEU A 243 -8.93 12.95 -6.85
CA LEU A 243 -9.53 13.36 -5.57
C LEU A 243 -8.46 13.60 -4.50
N ASP A 244 -8.78 14.41 -3.49
CA ASP A 244 -8.02 14.47 -2.26
C ASP A 244 -8.48 13.35 -1.33
N ALA A 245 -7.54 12.74 -0.63
CA ALA A 245 -7.89 11.85 0.46
C ALA A 245 -8.56 12.66 1.59
N PRO A 246 -9.67 12.18 2.14
CA PRO A 246 -10.53 12.98 3.05
C PRO A 246 -9.83 13.52 4.29
N ASP A 247 -8.81 12.82 4.77
CA ASP A 247 -8.08 13.15 5.99
C ASP A 247 -7.00 14.23 5.80
N ILE A 248 -6.52 14.45 4.55
CA ILE A 248 -5.41 15.38 4.31
C ILE A 248 -5.72 16.81 4.74
N HIS A 249 -6.99 17.23 4.67
CA HIS A 249 -7.44 18.56 5.07
C HIS A 249 -8.12 18.58 6.45
N THR A 250 -8.51 17.44 7.00
CA THR A 250 -9.19 17.34 8.28
C THR A 250 -8.26 17.08 9.45
N GLN A 251 -7.16 16.36 9.23
CA GLN A 251 -6.08 16.21 10.19
C GLN A 251 -5.26 17.50 10.28
N LYS A 252 -4.77 17.82 11.47
CA LYS A 252 -3.96 19.02 11.70
C LYS A 252 -2.48 18.79 11.35
N TYR A 253 -2.22 18.30 10.15
CA TYR A 253 -0.86 18.11 9.65
C TYR A 253 -0.12 19.44 9.48
N SER A 254 1.21 19.36 9.41
CA SER A 254 2.01 20.52 9.03
C SER A 254 1.69 20.94 7.58
N PRO A 255 1.85 22.24 7.25
CA PRO A 255 1.72 22.71 5.87
C PRO A 255 2.63 21.96 4.89
N ASP A 256 3.83 21.59 5.32
CA ASP A 256 4.81 20.83 4.54
C ASP A 256 4.30 19.43 4.19
N TYR A 257 3.65 18.76 5.14
CA TYR A 257 3.09 17.41 4.89
C TYR A 257 1.93 17.48 3.90
N VAL A 258 1.03 18.46 4.08
CA VAL A 258 -0.07 18.70 3.13
C VAL A 258 0.49 19.00 1.74
N ALA A 259 1.46 19.93 1.63
CA ALA A 259 2.09 20.28 0.35
C ALA A 259 2.79 19.07 -0.31
N TYR A 260 3.41 18.20 0.46
CA TYR A 260 4.07 16.99 -0.03
C TYR A 260 3.05 16.03 -0.67
N VAL A 261 1.94 15.77 0.01
CA VAL A 261 0.88 14.86 -0.47
C VAL A 261 0.15 15.47 -1.68
N THR A 262 -0.28 16.74 -1.59
CA THR A 262 -0.99 17.42 -2.68
C THR A 262 -0.11 17.61 -3.91
N GLY A 263 1.18 17.87 -3.74
CA GLY A 263 2.14 17.94 -4.84
C GLY A 263 2.30 16.61 -5.60
N TRP A 264 2.09 15.46 -4.96
CA TRP A 264 2.02 14.18 -5.65
C TRP A 264 0.73 14.06 -6.47
N LYS A 265 -0.41 14.51 -5.91
CA LYS A 265 -1.69 14.58 -6.64
C LYS A 265 -1.58 15.44 -7.89
N ASP A 266 -0.88 16.57 -7.80
CA ASP A 266 -0.70 17.48 -8.96
C ASP A 266 0.03 16.74 -10.11
N ARG A 267 1.06 15.95 -9.81
CA ARG A 267 1.71 15.12 -10.82
C ARG A 267 0.79 14.01 -11.36
N ALA A 268 -0.01 13.40 -10.48
CA ALA A 268 -0.96 12.36 -10.86
C ALA A 268 -2.08 12.85 -11.80
N GLN A 269 -2.34 14.17 -11.87
CA GLN A 269 -3.29 14.73 -12.85
C GLN A 269 -2.90 14.43 -14.31
N ALA A 270 -1.60 14.25 -14.58
CA ALA A 270 -1.11 13.84 -15.89
C ALA A 270 -1.70 12.49 -16.35
N ILE A 271 -2.06 11.62 -15.41
CA ILE A 271 -2.65 10.29 -15.69
C ILE A 271 -4.10 10.40 -16.17
N LYS A 272 -4.77 11.56 -15.96
CA LYS A 272 -6.15 11.82 -16.41
C LYS A 272 -7.15 10.76 -15.93
N ARG A 273 -6.95 10.23 -14.71
CA ARG A 273 -7.78 9.17 -14.11
C ARG A 273 -7.82 7.87 -14.94
N ASN A 274 -6.79 7.62 -15.74
CA ASN A 274 -6.68 6.40 -16.54
C ASN A 274 -6.24 5.23 -15.65
N VAL A 275 -7.21 4.69 -14.90
CA VAL A 275 -7.03 3.61 -13.95
C VAL A 275 -7.97 2.46 -14.26
N GLY A 276 -7.52 1.23 -14.02
CA GLY A 276 -8.28 0.01 -14.21
C GLY A 276 -8.04 -1.01 -13.10
N TYR A 277 -8.62 -2.18 -13.26
CA TYR A 277 -8.40 -3.30 -12.35
C TYR A 277 -8.35 -4.61 -13.13
N THR A 278 -7.73 -5.63 -12.53
CA THR A 278 -7.81 -7.01 -13.01
C THR A 278 -8.91 -7.73 -12.24
N ASP A 279 -9.80 -8.42 -12.95
CA ASP A 279 -10.82 -9.21 -12.28
C ASP A 279 -10.18 -10.45 -11.62
N GLY A 280 -10.50 -10.63 -10.35
CA GLY A 280 -9.96 -11.71 -9.55
C GLY A 280 -9.95 -11.38 -8.06
N MET A 281 -9.66 -12.40 -7.27
CA MET A 281 -9.59 -12.30 -5.81
C MET A 281 -8.15 -12.41 -5.33
N ALA A 282 -7.80 -11.62 -4.32
CA ALA A 282 -6.57 -11.76 -3.57
C ALA A 282 -6.85 -12.18 -2.13
N LEU A 283 -5.89 -12.85 -1.50
CA LEU A 283 -5.90 -13.20 -0.09
C LEU A 283 -4.94 -12.28 0.65
N HIS A 284 -5.44 -11.64 1.70
CA HIS A 284 -4.65 -10.79 2.58
C HIS A 284 -4.47 -11.50 3.93
N PHE A 285 -3.25 -11.90 4.21
CA PHE A 285 -2.94 -12.69 5.38
C PHE A 285 -2.82 -11.85 6.64
N PHE A 286 -3.26 -12.42 7.75
CA PHE A 286 -3.29 -11.74 9.03
C PHE A 286 -1.87 -11.48 9.57
N HIS A 287 -1.63 -10.24 9.97
CA HIS A 287 -0.37 -9.79 10.57
C HIS A 287 -0.63 -8.75 11.68
N GLY A 288 -1.47 -9.10 12.63
CA GLY A 288 -1.88 -8.25 13.74
C GLY A 288 -3.27 -7.63 13.58
N SER A 289 -3.92 -7.30 14.69
CA SER A 289 -5.29 -6.79 14.68
C SER A 289 -5.39 -5.40 14.05
N LYS A 290 -6.49 -5.11 13.35
CA LYS A 290 -6.77 -3.79 12.77
C LYS A 290 -6.82 -2.69 13.84
N THR A 291 -7.37 -2.99 15.03
CA THR A 291 -7.41 -2.08 16.18
C THR A 291 -6.00 -1.65 16.60
N ARG A 292 -5.05 -2.59 16.73
CA ARG A 292 -3.67 -2.27 17.11
C ARG A 292 -2.87 -1.57 16.01
N ARG A 293 -3.29 -1.70 14.75
CA ARG A 293 -2.71 -0.92 13.65
C ARG A 293 -3.17 0.54 13.65
N ALA A 294 -4.22 0.86 14.43
CA ALA A 294 -4.68 2.23 14.68
C ALA A 294 -4.80 3.09 13.41
N TYR A 295 -5.39 2.54 12.35
CA TYR A 295 -5.45 3.22 11.04
C TYR A 295 -6.08 4.62 11.11
N SER A 296 -7.07 4.82 11.99
CA SER A 296 -7.76 6.11 12.16
C SER A 296 -7.05 7.10 13.07
N SER A 297 -6.07 6.65 13.88
CA SER A 297 -5.48 7.49 14.94
C SER A 297 -3.96 7.60 14.91
N ARG A 298 -3.25 6.72 14.19
CA ARG A 298 -1.78 6.75 14.12
C ARG A 298 -1.24 8.07 13.56
N ASP A 299 -1.96 8.67 12.62
CA ASP A 299 -1.54 9.93 11.97
C ASP A 299 -1.61 11.15 12.90
N ALA A 300 -2.38 11.05 14.00
CA ALA A 300 -2.34 12.05 15.06
C ALA A 300 -0.93 12.29 15.62
N ILE A 301 -0.04 11.29 15.50
CA ILE A 301 1.39 11.43 15.86
C ILE A 301 2.06 12.47 14.95
N LEU A 302 1.86 12.38 13.63
CA LEU A 302 2.44 13.34 12.68
C LEU A 302 1.89 14.74 12.91
N ALA A 303 0.58 14.86 13.14
CA ALA A 303 -0.07 16.13 13.43
C ALA A 303 0.42 16.75 14.75
N LYS A 304 0.52 15.95 15.83
CA LYS A 304 1.04 16.38 17.14
C LYS A 304 2.43 16.98 17.04
N HIS A 305 3.30 16.38 16.26
CA HIS A 305 4.71 16.79 16.13
C HIS A 305 4.94 17.75 14.96
N GLN A 306 3.89 18.17 14.23
CA GLN A 306 4.00 19.00 13.03
C GLN A 306 5.12 18.49 12.12
N PHE A 307 5.03 17.21 11.78
CA PHE A 307 6.05 16.53 10.98
C PHE A 307 6.19 17.16 9.59
N SER A 308 7.41 17.51 9.21
CA SER A 308 7.77 18.00 7.88
C SER A 308 8.58 16.95 7.11
N PRO A 309 8.09 16.46 5.96
CA PRO A 309 8.83 15.55 5.10
C PRO A 309 10.14 16.13 4.55
N TYR A 310 10.29 17.45 4.60
CA TYR A 310 11.42 18.14 4.02
C TYR A 310 12.54 18.44 5.02
N THR A 311 12.20 18.74 6.27
CA THR A 311 13.17 19.16 7.29
C THR A 311 13.41 18.11 8.38
N ASP A 312 12.48 17.19 8.60
CA ASP A 312 12.58 16.17 9.64
C ASP A 312 13.19 14.86 9.15
N LEU A 313 13.36 14.72 7.84
CA LEU A 313 14.00 13.57 7.20
C LEU A 313 15.25 13.99 6.44
N TRP A 314 16.23 13.10 6.44
CA TRP A 314 17.37 13.16 5.53
C TRP A 314 17.58 11.80 4.88
N GLU A 315 18.12 11.79 3.69
CA GLU A 315 18.36 10.57 2.90
C GLU A 315 19.82 10.14 3.10
N ASP A 316 20.03 8.89 3.49
CA ASP A 316 21.38 8.33 3.65
C ASP A 316 21.99 7.89 2.30
N HIS A 317 23.22 7.38 2.33
CA HIS A 317 23.95 6.95 1.14
C HIS A 317 23.28 5.76 0.39
N GLN A 318 22.38 5.03 1.02
CA GLN A 318 21.60 3.95 0.41
C GLN A 318 20.29 4.47 -0.18
N GLY A 319 19.95 5.73 0.01
CA GLY A 319 18.69 6.33 -0.38
C GLY A 319 17.52 5.99 0.55
N ILE A 320 17.84 5.70 1.82
CA ILE A 320 16.86 5.41 2.87
C ILE A 320 16.71 6.60 3.79
N TYR A 321 15.48 6.96 4.12
CA TYR A 321 15.20 8.08 5.02
C TYR A 321 15.55 7.76 6.47
N GLN A 322 16.23 8.69 7.10
CA GLN A 322 16.52 8.71 8.51
C GLN A 322 15.81 9.91 9.15
N LEU A 323 15.34 9.74 10.40
CA LEU A 323 14.73 10.85 11.15
C LEU A 323 15.83 11.78 11.69
N ASN A 324 15.63 13.08 11.52
CA ASN A 324 16.51 14.08 12.08
C ASN A 324 16.56 13.96 13.62
N PRO A 325 17.75 13.93 14.24
CA PRO A 325 17.90 13.73 15.68
C PRO A 325 17.27 14.83 16.55
N ASN A 326 16.91 15.98 15.97
CA ASN A 326 16.24 17.07 16.69
C ASN A 326 14.76 16.80 17.03
N LYS A 327 14.19 15.66 16.63
CA LYS A 327 12.80 15.26 16.88
C LYS A 327 12.70 13.99 17.77
N PRO A 328 13.32 13.97 18.97
CA PRO A 328 13.33 12.75 19.80
C PRO A 328 11.92 12.32 20.25
N ALA A 329 11.03 13.27 20.55
CA ALA A 329 9.66 12.97 20.96
C ALA A 329 8.83 12.31 19.83
N LEU A 330 9.01 12.75 18.58
CA LEU A 330 8.40 12.12 17.40
C LEU A 330 8.90 10.67 17.25
N ARG A 331 10.23 10.48 17.32
CA ARG A 331 10.84 9.14 17.27
C ARG A 331 10.26 8.21 18.33
N ASP A 332 10.13 8.68 19.56
CA ASP A 332 9.69 7.88 20.70
C ASP A 332 8.19 7.52 20.59
N ASP A 333 7.35 8.42 20.08
CA ASP A 333 5.93 8.14 19.81
C ASP A 333 5.77 7.14 18.66
N ILE A 334 6.55 7.26 17.56
CA ILE A 334 6.56 6.29 16.45
C ILE A 334 6.98 4.91 16.95
N ARG A 335 8.05 4.83 17.74
CA ARG A 335 8.56 3.58 18.32
C ARG A 335 7.51 2.93 19.23
N ARG A 336 6.80 3.72 20.04
CA ARG A 336 5.72 3.24 20.88
C ARG A 336 4.58 2.65 20.06
N TYR A 337 4.11 3.37 19.05
CA TYR A 337 3.08 2.90 18.13
C TYR A 337 3.43 1.54 17.52
N PHE A 338 4.63 1.37 16.99
CA PHE A 338 5.02 0.09 16.39
C PHE A 338 5.09 -1.04 17.43
N ARG A 339 5.56 -0.79 18.65
CA ARG A 339 5.60 -1.80 19.71
C ARG A 339 4.21 -2.27 20.13
N GLU A 340 3.25 -1.35 20.20
CA GLU A 340 1.87 -1.62 20.58
C GLU A 340 1.13 -2.51 19.54
N ARG A 341 1.63 -2.61 18.33
CA ARG A 341 1.06 -3.52 17.31
C ARG A 341 1.12 -4.99 17.73
N SER A 342 2.16 -5.42 18.44
CA SER A 342 2.30 -6.77 19.04
C SER A 342 1.83 -7.89 18.11
N GLU A 343 2.36 -7.95 16.89
CA GLU A 343 1.83 -8.80 15.80
C GLU A 343 1.92 -10.31 16.10
N ASP A 344 2.84 -10.73 16.97
CA ASP A 344 3.01 -12.13 17.39
C ASP A 344 2.23 -12.49 18.67
N ASP A 345 1.35 -11.62 19.19
CA ASP A 345 0.57 -11.91 20.39
C ASP A 345 -0.36 -13.11 20.14
N PRO A 346 -0.16 -14.25 20.83
CA PRO A 346 -0.96 -15.45 20.62
C PRO A 346 -2.45 -15.25 20.90
N ASN A 347 -2.80 -14.26 21.75
CA ASN A 347 -4.20 -13.93 22.02
C ASN A 347 -4.92 -13.28 20.84
N LEU A 348 -4.19 -12.79 19.82
CA LEU A 348 -4.78 -12.26 18.59
C LEU A 348 -5.23 -13.37 17.63
N TYR A 349 -4.73 -14.58 17.81
CA TYR A 349 -5.02 -15.74 16.95
C TYR A 349 -6.11 -16.66 17.55
N ALA A 350 -6.64 -16.35 18.74
CA ALA A 350 -7.72 -17.12 19.33
C ALA A 350 -9.01 -16.93 18.52
N PRO A 351 -9.66 -18.02 18.02
CA PRO A 351 -10.85 -17.94 17.17
C PRO A 351 -11.98 -17.10 17.76
N GLU A 352 -12.11 -17.08 19.07
CA GLU A 352 -13.16 -16.36 19.81
C GLU A 352 -13.02 -14.84 19.73
N LYS A 353 -11.84 -14.30 19.38
CA LYS A 353 -11.56 -12.86 19.26
C LYS A 353 -11.49 -12.35 17.83
N LEU A 354 -11.61 -13.24 16.85
CA LEU A 354 -11.56 -12.92 15.43
C LEU A 354 -12.95 -12.68 14.83
N MET A 355 -14.01 -12.97 15.60
CA MET A 355 -15.39 -12.80 15.18
C MET A 355 -16.07 -11.51 15.70
N VAL A 356 -15.29 -10.53 16.17
CA VAL A 356 -15.80 -9.23 16.64
C VAL A 356 -15.41 -8.11 15.69
#